data_4be58a1143403175d21be05f21070d6b
#
_entry.id   4be58a1143403175d21be05f21070d6b
#
_cell.length_a   1.000
_cell.length_b   1.000
_cell.length_c   1.000
_cell.angle_alpha   90.00
_cell.angle_beta   90.00
_cell.angle_gamma   90.00
#
_symmetry.space_group_name_H-M   'P 1'
#
loop_
_entity.id
_entity.type
_entity.pdbx_description
1 polymer ?
#
loop_
_entity_poly.entity_id
_entity_poly.type
_entity_poly.pdbx_seq_one_letter_code
_entity_poly.pdbx_strand_id
1 'polypeptide(L)'
;MHMLIRLGILIPLDDVHAYRREDGESLYGRAAITAAALPTRITAMTVCGATAAWVWHGGDFPTTVDILSSSHHRTRVFGRPIRTRARRVPADQITTIGTLSLTTPERTACDLALSPIEEIRAHSWQPVIADLMKQYDFGLQPCLNILDGCSYLHTAKQARAVLTDFACAV
;
A
#
# COMPACT_ATOMS: atom_id res chain seq x y z
N MET A 1 -24.40 14.06 4.23
CA MET A 1 -23.39 13.19 3.64
C MET A 1 -23.73 12.76 2.21
N HIS A 2 -24.89 12.16 1.91
CA HIS A 2 -25.26 11.68 0.57
C HIS A 2 -25.19 12.75 -0.54
N MET A 3 -25.65 13.97 -0.27
CA MET A 3 -25.59 15.07 -1.24
C MET A 3 -24.15 15.42 -1.61
N LEU A 4 -23.23 15.49 -0.64
CA LEU A 4 -21.82 15.81 -0.89
C LEU A 4 -21.08 14.68 -1.65
N ILE A 5 -21.48 13.43 -1.41
CA ILE A 5 -20.98 12.28 -2.19
C ILE A 5 -21.46 12.38 -3.64
N ARG A 6 -22.76 12.68 -3.86
CA ARG A 6 -23.31 12.86 -5.22
C ARG A 6 -22.66 14.01 -5.98
N LEU A 7 -22.25 15.08 -5.28
CA LEU A 7 -21.51 16.21 -5.86
C LEU A 7 -20.02 15.90 -6.04
N GLY A 8 -19.53 14.73 -5.64
CA GLY A 8 -18.13 14.35 -5.74
C GLY A 8 -17.19 15.08 -4.78
N ILE A 9 -17.73 15.81 -3.80
CA ILE A 9 -16.93 16.53 -2.78
C ILE A 9 -16.37 15.54 -1.75
N LEU A 10 -17.17 14.53 -1.40
CA LEU A 10 -16.76 13.47 -0.49
C LEU A 10 -16.65 12.14 -1.23
N ILE A 11 -15.63 11.37 -0.87
CA ILE A 11 -15.42 9.99 -1.32
C ILE A 11 -15.78 9.06 -0.16
N PRO A 12 -16.76 8.16 -0.33
CA PRO A 12 -17.16 7.26 0.74
C PRO A 12 -16.09 6.17 0.96
N LEU A 13 -15.84 5.87 2.23
CA LEU A 13 -15.03 4.73 2.65
C LEU A 13 -15.93 3.55 3.07
N ASP A 14 -17.01 3.85 3.78
CA ASP A 14 -18.09 2.93 4.14
C ASP A 14 -19.42 3.69 4.31
N ASP A 15 -20.42 3.07 4.92
CA ASP A 15 -21.77 3.66 5.10
C ASP A 15 -21.75 4.92 5.98
N VAL A 16 -20.74 5.11 6.83
CA VAL A 16 -20.68 6.19 7.84
C VAL A 16 -19.45 7.07 7.71
N HIS A 17 -18.41 6.61 7.02
CA HIS A 17 -17.14 7.33 6.85
C HIS A 17 -16.93 7.76 5.40
N ALA A 18 -16.45 8.98 5.23
CA ALA A 18 -16.05 9.52 3.94
C ALA A 18 -14.90 10.53 4.16
N TYR A 19 -14.09 10.75 3.14
CA TYR A 19 -13.06 11.77 3.15
C TYR A 19 -13.31 12.81 2.05
N ARG A 20 -12.72 13.99 2.19
CA ARG A 20 -12.81 15.03 1.15
C ARG A 20 -11.96 14.60 -0.05
N ARG A 21 -12.48 14.77 -1.25
CA ARG A 21 -11.73 14.41 -2.49
C ARG A 21 -10.34 15.03 -2.51
N GLU A 22 -10.22 16.31 -2.17
CA GLU A 22 -8.95 17.03 -2.14
C GLU A 22 -7.92 16.44 -1.16
N ASP A 23 -8.37 15.87 -0.03
CA ASP A 23 -7.47 15.17 0.90
C ASP A 23 -6.92 13.88 0.27
N GLY A 24 -7.74 13.17 -0.52
CA GLY A 24 -7.31 11.99 -1.25
C GLY A 24 -6.36 12.26 -2.43
N GLU A 25 -6.27 13.50 -2.90
CA GLU A 25 -5.39 13.89 -4.01
C GLU A 25 -3.95 14.14 -3.54
N SER A 26 -3.72 14.41 -2.25
CA SER A 26 -2.40 14.67 -1.70
C SER A 26 -1.83 13.47 -0.93
N LEU A 27 -0.49 13.31 -0.96
CA LEU A 27 0.22 12.30 -0.21
C LEU A 27 -0.07 12.41 1.31
N TYR A 28 0.02 13.63 1.85
CA TYR A 28 -0.21 13.88 3.28
C TYR A 28 -1.68 13.66 3.67
N GLY A 29 -2.62 14.03 2.83
CA GLY A 29 -4.04 13.78 3.06
C GLY A 29 -4.35 12.28 3.09
N ARG A 30 -3.83 11.50 2.14
CA ARG A 30 -3.98 10.03 2.14
C ARG A 30 -3.34 9.39 3.37
N ALA A 31 -2.16 9.87 3.78
CA ALA A 31 -1.53 9.40 5.00
C ALA A 31 -2.37 9.72 6.25
N ALA A 32 -2.94 10.92 6.34
CA ALA A 32 -3.81 11.31 7.46
C ALA A 32 -5.11 10.47 7.49
N ILE A 33 -5.75 10.24 6.33
CA ILE A 33 -6.93 9.37 6.21
C ILE A 33 -6.60 7.96 6.71
N THR A 34 -5.48 7.40 6.26
CA THR A 34 -5.04 6.07 6.69
C THR A 34 -4.72 6.01 8.18
N ALA A 35 -4.02 7.02 8.71
CA ALA A 35 -3.69 7.08 10.14
C ALA A 35 -4.95 7.18 11.02
N ALA A 36 -5.94 7.99 10.60
CA ALA A 36 -7.22 8.11 11.30
C ALA A 36 -8.04 6.82 11.28
N ALA A 37 -7.86 6.00 10.25
CA ALA A 37 -8.53 4.72 10.10
C ALA A 37 -8.00 3.64 11.06
N LEU A 38 -6.72 3.70 11.38
CA LEU A 38 -6.08 2.67 12.21
C LEU A 38 -6.50 2.83 13.66
N PRO A 39 -6.93 1.75 14.34
CA PRO A 39 -7.26 1.80 15.77
C PRO A 39 -6.06 2.32 16.57
N THR A 40 -6.31 3.20 17.54
CA THR A 40 -5.28 3.81 18.40
C THR A 40 -4.42 2.81 19.18
N ARG A 41 -4.93 1.58 19.40
CA ARG A 41 -4.19 0.46 20.00
C ARG A 41 -3.15 -0.15 19.05
N ILE A 42 -3.14 0.29 17.78
CA ILE A 42 -2.32 -0.25 16.68
C ILE A 42 -1.27 0.78 16.21
N THR A 43 -1.04 1.84 16.98
CA THR A 43 -0.14 2.96 16.64
C THR A 43 1.33 2.56 16.36
N ALA A 44 1.73 1.34 16.71
CA ALA A 44 3.06 0.79 16.39
C ALA A 44 3.09 -0.01 15.08
N MET A 45 2.02 0.01 14.26
CA MET A 45 1.95 -0.77 13.03
C MET A 45 2.41 0.04 11.83
N THR A 46 3.16 -0.65 10.98
CA THR A 46 3.58 -0.12 9.70
C THR A 46 2.60 -0.58 8.62
N VAL A 47 2.04 0.36 7.88
CA VAL A 47 1.20 0.08 6.71
C VAL A 47 2.09 -0.42 5.56
N CYS A 48 1.62 -1.41 4.81
CA CYS A 48 2.36 -2.04 3.72
C CYS A 48 1.45 -2.42 2.54
N GLY A 49 2.01 -3.02 1.51
CA GLY A 49 1.27 -3.59 0.38
C GLY A 49 0.30 -2.61 -0.29
N ALA A 50 -0.93 -3.06 -0.58
CA ALA A 50 -1.93 -2.24 -1.29
C ALA A 50 -2.30 -0.96 -0.53
N THR A 51 -2.29 -0.97 0.81
CA THR A 51 -2.62 0.24 1.58
C THR A 51 -1.49 1.27 1.52
N ALA A 52 -0.23 0.84 1.59
CA ALA A 52 0.90 1.75 1.37
C ALA A 52 0.92 2.29 -0.07
N ALA A 53 0.61 1.43 -1.06
CA ALA A 53 0.50 1.84 -2.46
C ALA A 53 -0.57 2.93 -2.65
N TRP A 54 -1.72 2.81 -2.00
CA TRP A 54 -2.74 3.86 -2.03
C TRP A 54 -2.24 5.17 -1.43
N VAL A 55 -1.49 5.12 -0.33
CA VAL A 55 -0.90 6.35 0.25
C VAL A 55 0.07 7.00 -0.73
N TRP A 56 0.96 6.23 -1.36
CA TRP A 56 1.96 6.75 -2.29
C TRP A 56 1.38 7.24 -3.61
N HIS A 57 0.50 6.45 -4.23
CA HIS A 57 0.04 6.64 -5.60
C HIS A 57 -1.37 7.26 -5.70
N GLY A 58 -2.27 6.92 -4.75
CA GLY A 58 -3.68 7.30 -4.81
C GLY A 58 -4.56 6.23 -5.47
N GLY A 59 -5.61 6.67 -6.14
CA GLY A 59 -6.62 5.79 -6.71
C GLY A 59 -7.71 5.40 -5.69
N ASP A 60 -8.32 4.22 -5.85
CA ASP A 60 -9.35 3.72 -4.96
C ASP A 60 -8.76 3.18 -3.66
N PHE A 61 -9.40 3.50 -2.53
CA PHE A 61 -9.00 2.96 -1.24
C PHE A 61 -9.12 1.43 -1.24
N PRO A 62 -8.08 0.68 -0.84
CA PRO A 62 -8.03 -0.77 -0.99
C PRO A 62 -9.16 -1.48 -0.22
N THR A 63 -9.60 -2.62 -0.74
CA THR A 63 -10.64 -3.46 -0.12
C THR A 63 -10.18 -4.17 1.16
N THR A 64 -8.87 -4.21 1.40
CA THR A 64 -8.22 -4.82 2.57
C THR A 64 -7.15 -3.86 3.07
N VAL A 65 -7.03 -3.68 4.38
CA VAL A 65 -5.99 -2.85 4.98
C VAL A 65 -4.79 -3.71 5.33
N ASP A 66 -3.70 -3.54 4.60
CA ASP A 66 -2.44 -4.29 4.77
C ASP A 66 -1.55 -3.63 5.82
N ILE A 67 -1.11 -4.40 6.81
CA ILE A 67 -0.19 -3.96 7.85
C ILE A 67 0.90 -4.99 8.14
N LEU A 68 2.06 -4.53 8.57
CA LEU A 68 3.10 -5.38 9.16
C LEU A 68 2.79 -5.58 10.64
N SER A 69 2.56 -6.81 11.05
CA SER A 69 2.34 -7.18 12.45
C SER A 69 2.61 -8.66 12.68
N SER A 70 3.13 -8.99 13.86
CA SER A 70 3.25 -10.38 14.33
C SER A 70 1.93 -10.92 14.90
N SER A 71 0.95 -10.03 15.17
CA SER A 71 -0.35 -10.39 15.73
C SER A 71 -1.44 -10.32 14.68
N HIS A 72 -2.41 -11.23 14.77
CA HIS A 72 -3.60 -11.20 13.92
C HIS A 72 -4.63 -10.21 14.47
N HIS A 73 -5.15 -9.35 13.61
CA HIS A 73 -6.17 -8.38 13.98
C HIS A 73 -7.51 -8.76 13.33
N ARG A 74 -8.55 -8.91 14.16
CA ARG A 74 -9.93 -9.19 13.71
C ARG A 74 -10.76 -7.92 13.53
N THR A 75 -10.19 -6.77 13.86
CA THR A 75 -10.86 -5.47 13.72
C THR A 75 -11.01 -5.12 12.24
N ARG A 76 -12.09 -4.43 11.92
CA ARG A 76 -12.30 -3.85 10.58
C ARG A 76 -11.97 -2.37 10.60
N VAL A 77 -11.47 -1.89 9.47
CA VAL A 77 -11.17 -0.48 9.21
C VAL A 77 -12.04 -0.03 8.04
N PHE A 78 -12.95 0.91 8.27
CA PHE A 78 -13.94 1.33 7.26
C PHE A 78 -14.65 0.14 6.61
N GLY A 79 -15.16 -0.78 7.43
CA GLY A 79 -15.81 -2.01 6.96
C GLY A 79 -14.87 -3.07 6.35
N ARG A 80 -13.60 -2.74 6.10
CA ARG A 80 -12.62 -3.61 5.43
C ARG A 80 -11.83 -4.44 6.43
N PRO A 81 -11.51 -5.71 6.12
CA PRO A 81 -10.67 -6.53 6.97
C PRO A 81 -9.23 -6.02 7.00
N ILE A 82 -8.56 -6.21 8.14
CA ILE A 82 -7.12 -6.02 8.25
C ILE A 82 -6.43 -7.32 7.82
N ARG A 83 -5.49 -7.21 6.89
CA ARG A 83 -4.60 -8.31 6.49
C ARG A 83 -3.22 -8.07 7.10
N THR A 84 -2.83 -8.92 8.04
CA THR A 84 -1.51 -8.87 8.67
C THR A 84 -0.49 -9.64 7.86
N ARG A 85 0.64 -9.01 7.61
CA ARG A 85 1.80 -9.64 7.01
C ARG A 85 2.89 -9.79 8.07
N ALA A 86 3.12 -11.03 8.52
CA ALA A 86 4.13 -11.37 9.51
C ALA A 86 5.52 -11.43 8.86
N ARG A 87 6.01 -10.28 8.38
CA ARG A 87 7.33 -10.15 7.77
C ARG A 87 8.18 -9.20 8.58
N ARG A 88 9.44 -9.55 8.76
CA ARG A 88 10.44 -8.61 9.29
C ARG A 88 10.91 -7.72 8.15
N VAL A 89 10.71 -6.42 8.29
CA VAL A 89 11.14 -5.41 7.32
C VAL A 89 12.23 -4.58 7.98
N PRO A 90 13.39 -4.41 7.33
CA PRO A 90 14.46 -3.52 7.80
C PRO A 90 13.99 -2.08 7.97
N ALA A 91 14.62 -1.35 8.90
CA ALA A 91 14.19 0.01 9.23
C ALA A 91 14.36 1.01 8.08
N ASP A 92 15.35 0.79 7.22
CA ASP A 92 15.61 1.57 6.00
C ASP A 92 14.54 1.40 4.91
N GLN A 93 13.70 0.38 5.03
CA GLN A 93 12.55 0.14 4.16
C GLN A 93 11.21 0.61 4.76
N ILE A 94 11.27 1.38 5.85
CA ILE A 94 10.12 1.97 6.55
C ILE A 94 10.34 3.47 6.64
N THR A 95 9.29 4.24 6.43
CA THR A 95 9.29 5.69 6.58
C THR A 95 8.05 6.17 7.31
N THR A 96 7.98 7.47 7.61
CA THR A 96 6.85 8.08 8.30
C THR A 96 6.36 9.29 7.51
N ILE A 97 5.04 9.40 7.28
CA ILE A 97 4.39 10.57 6.71
C ILE A 97 3.36 11.07 7.70
N GLY A 98 3.59 12.25 8.27
CA GLY A 98 2.82 12.73 9.42
C GLY A 98 3.00 11.78 10.61
N THR A 99 1.91 11.15 11.05
CA THR A 99 1.92 10.15 12.12
C THR A 99 1.86 8.71 11.62
N LEU A 100 1.76 8.50 10.29
CA LEU A 100 1.63 7.19 9.68
C LEU A 100 3.00 6.57 9.40
N SER A 101 3.27 5.40 9.97
CA SER A 101 4.40 4.54 9.57
C SER A 101 3.99 3.66 8.40
N LEU A 102 4.78 3.64 7.33
CA LEU A 102 4.52 2.82 6.14
C LEU A 102 5.81 2.38 5.46
N THR A 103 5.71 1.39 4.59
CA THR A 103 6.84 0.94 3.76
C THR A 103 7.24 2.01 2.74
N THR A 104 8.55 2.12 2.44
CA THR A 104 9.06 3.02 1.39
C THR A 104 8.46 2.68 0.01
N PRO A 105 8.51 3.57 -0.98
CA PRO A 105 8.00 3.31 -2.33
C PRO A 105 8.59 2.04 -2.95
N GLU A 106 9.89 1.82 -2.84
CA GLU A 106 10.61 0.66 -3.37
C GLU A 106 10.12 -0.62 -2.70
N ARG A 107 10.01 -0.60 -1.36
CA ARG A 107 9.49 -1.73 -0.60
C ARG A 107 8.04 -2.00 -0.92
N THR A 108 7.23 -0.97 -1.10
CA THR A 108 5.81 -1.09 -1.47
C THR A 108 5.66 -1.74 -2.85
N ALA A 109 6.45 -1.33 -3.85
CA ALA A 109 6.48 -1.96 -5.16
C ALA A 109 6.82 -3.46 -5.07
N CYS A 110 7.82 -3.82 -4.26
CA CYS A 110 8.18 -5.21 -3.99
C CYS A 110 7.05 -5.98 -3.29
N ASP A 111 6.37 -5.37 -2.31
CA ASP A 111 5.25 -6.01 -1.60
C ASP A 111 4.07 -6.31 -2.53
N LEU A 112 3.78 -5.41 -3.50
CA LEU A 112 2.78 -5.65 -4.55
C LEU A 112 3.21 -6.80 -5.48
N ALA A 113 4.46 -6.79 -5.95
CA ALA A 113 5.01 -7.83 -6.82
C ALA A 113 5.08 -9.21 -6.14
N LEU A 114 5.24 -9.25 -4.82
CA LEU A 114 5.23 -10.47 -4.00
C LEU A 114 3.83 -11.04 -3.75
N SER A 115 2.77 -10.37 -4.18
CA SER A 115 1.41 -10.89 -4.07
C SER A 115 1.15 -12.01 -5.09
N PRO A 116 0.15 -12.88 -4.86
CA PRO A 116 -0.25 -13.87 -5.85
C PRO A 116 -0.54 -13.25 -7.21
N ILE A 117 -0.20 -13.94 -8.30
CA ILE A 117 -0.35 -13.39 -9.66
C ILE A 117 -1.81 -13.04 -10.00
N GLU A 118 -2.75 -13.78 -9.44
CA GLU A 118 -4.18 -13.54 -9.57
C GLU A 118 -4.58 -12.20 -8.92
N GLU A 119 -4.01 -11.88 -7.75
CA GLU A 119 -4.21 -10.60 -7.06
C GLU A 119 -3.60 -9.44 -7.87
N ILE A 120 -2.38 -9.63 -8.38
CA ILE A 120 -1.70 -8.63 -9.23
C ILE A 120 -2.57 -8.28 -10.45
N ARG A 121 -3.13 -9.28 -11.11
CA ARG A 121 -4.00 -9.10 -12.29
C ARG A 121 -5.34 -8.49 -11.93
N ALA A 122 -6.00 -9.01 -10.88
CA ALA A 122 -7.33 -8.55 -10.45
C ALA A 122 -7.34 -7.08 -10.04
N HIS A 123 -6.27 -6.58 -9.43
CA HIS A 123 -6.13 -5.20 -9.00
C HIS A 123 -5.31 -4.33 -9.95
N SER A 124 -4.85 -4.88 -11.07
CA SER A 124 -4.02 -4.16 -12.05
C SER A 124 -2.83 -3.46 -11.39
N TRP A 125 -2.09 -4.17 -10.51
CA TRP A 125 -0.98 -3.55 -9.79
C TRP A 125 0.26 -3.27 -10.63
N GLN A 126 0.33 -3.83 -11.85
CA GLN A 126 1.45 -3.58 -12.74
C GLN A 126 1.64 -2.08 -13.05
N PRO A 127 0.65 -1.32 -13.55
CA PRO A 127 0.82 0.11 -13.78
C PRO A 127 1.13 0.86 -12.48
N VAL A 128 0.57 0.47 -11.34
CA VAL A 128 0.86 1.09 -10.04
C VAL A 128 2.33 0.92 -9.66
N ILE A 129 2.92 -0.26 -9.87
CA ILE A 129 4.36 -0.51 -9.64
C ILE A 129 5.20 0.39 -10.55
N ALA A 130 4.87 0.46 -11.84
CA ALA A 130 5.59 1.30 -12.82
C ALA A 130 5.51 2.79 -12.45
N ASP A 131 4.33 3.26 -12.06
CA ASP A 131 4.12 4.65 -11.62
C ASP A 131 4.89 4.97 -10.34
N LEU A 132 4.96 4.04 -9.36
CA LEU A 132 5.79 4.21 -8.17
C LEU A 132 7.26 4.36 -8.53
N MET A 133 7.79 3.48 -9.40
CA MET A 133 9.18 3.56 -9.86
C MET A 133 9.48 4.91 -10.52
N LYS A 134 8.59 5.38 -11.40
CA LYS A 134 8.74 6.64 -12.09
C LYS A 134 8.59 7.85 -11.17
N GLN A 135 7.56 7.86 -10.30
CA GLN A 135 7.23 9.01 -9.44
C GLN A 135 8.29 9.24 -8.36
N TYR A 136 8.90 8.17 -7.85
CA TYR A 136 9.89 8.23 -6.77
C TYR A 136 11.31 7.98 -7.24
N ASP A 137 11.52 7.99 -8.56
CA ASP A 137 12.84 7.93 -9.24
C ASP A 137 13.72 6.77 -8.73
N PHE A 138 13.16 5.56 -8.72
CA PHE A 138 13.94 4.36 -8.41
C PHE A 138 13.85 3.30 -9.52
N GLY A 139 15.00 2.67 -9.78
CA GLY A 139 15.09 1.61 -10.79
C GLY A 139 14.85 0.22 -10.24
N LEU A 140 15.15 -0.78 -11.08
CA LEU A 140 15.00 -2.19 -10.74
C LEU A 140 15.95 -2.65 -9.62
N GLN A 141 17.18 -2.14 -9.56
CA GLN A 141 18.22 -2.65 -8.66
C GLN A 141 17.84 -2.53 -7.17
N PRO A 142 17.31 -1.41 -6.65
CA PRO A 142 16.80 -1.33 -5.28
C PRO A 142 15.75 -2.40 -4.96
N CYS A 143 14.84 -2.66 -5.90
CA CYS A 143 13.82 -3.70 -5.75
C CYS A 143 14.43 -5.11 -5.70
N LEU A 144 15.42 -5.40 -6.54
CA LEU A 144 16.12 -6.69 -6.52
C LEU A 144 16.85 -6.92 -5.19
N ASN A 145 17.51 -5.90 -4.66
CA ASN A 145 18.16 -5.95 -3.36
C ASN A 145 17.18 -6.26 -2.22
N ILE A 146 15.98 -5.66 -2.26
CA ILE A 146 14.90 -5.95 -1.31
C ILE A 146 14.43 -7.41 -1.46
N LEU A 147 14.26 -7.89 -2.69
CA LEU A 147 13.82 -9.26 -2.97
C LEU A 147 14.86 -10.31 -2.58
N ASP A 148 16.16 -9.98 -2.58
CA ASP A 148 17.20 -10.86 -2.04
C ASP A 148 16.97 -11.18 -0.58
N GLY A 149 16.59 -10.19 0.22
CA GLY A 149 16.17 -10.37 1.61
C GLY A 149 14.84 -11.15 1.77
N CYS A 150 14.09 -11.33 0.70
CA CYS A 150 12.80 -12.04 0.66
C CYS A 150 12.87 -13.39 -0.07
N SER A 151 14.05 -13.90 -0.38
CA SER A 151 14.27 -15.12 -1.17
C SER A 151 13.61 -16.38 -0.62
N TYR A 152 13.31 -16.41 0.69
CA TYR A 152 12.57 -17.48 1.38
C TYR A 152 11.07 -17.54 1.01
N LEU A 153 10.53 -16.49 0.36
CA LEU A 153 9.13 -16.46 -0.06
C LEU A 153 8.98 -17.19 -1.40
N HIS A 154 7.98 -18.06 -1.49
CA HIS A 154 7.68 -18.83 -2.72
C HIS A 154 7.35 -17.92 -3.92
N THR A 155 6.86 -16.71 -3.67
CA THR A 155 6.54 -15.70 -4.71
C THR A 155 7.74 -14.85 -5.13
N ALA A 156 8.92 -15.00 -4.52
CA ALA A 156 10.08 -14.16 -4.81
C ALA A 156 10.56 -14.27 -6.27
N LYS A 157 10.53 -15.47 -6.84
CA LYS A 157 10.88 -15.69 -8.27
C LYS A 157 9.88 -14.99 -9.20
N GLN A 158 8.59 -15.10 -8.92
CA GLN A 158 7.53 -14.40 -9.66
C GLN A 158 7.68 -12.89 -9.55
N ALA A 159 7.93 -12.37 -8.34
CA ALA A 159 8.11 -10.93 -8.12
C ALA A 159 9.28 -10.36 -8.92
N ARG A 160 10.40 -11.10 -9.01
CA ARG A 160 11.54 -10.70 -9.86
C ARG A 160 11.14 -10.62 -11.32
N ALA A 161 10.42 -11.61 -11.86
CA ALA A 161 9.95 -11.58 -13.23
C ALA A 161 9.04 -10.38 -13.48
N VAL A 162 8.04 -10.16 -12.61
CA VAL A 162 7.12 -9.01 -12.70
C VAL A 162 7.90 -7.69 -12.75
N LEU A 163 8.87 -7.47 -11.86
CA LEU A 163 9.64 -6.22 -11.81
C LEU A 163 10.59 -6.06 -13.00
N THR A 164 11.18 -7.15 -13.51
CA THR A 164 12.08 -7.11 -14.66
C THR A 164 11.33 -6.77 -15.95
N ASP A 165 10.13 -7.30 -16.14
CA ASP A 165 9.30 -7.01 -17.33
C ASP A 165 9.00 -5.51 -17.45
N PHE A 166 8.93 -4.77 -16.34
CA PHE A 166 8.72 -3.30 -16.36
C PHE A 166 9.98 -2.53 -16.66
N ALA A 167 11.14 -2.96 -16.16
CA ALA A 167 12.41 -2.29 -16.43
C ALA A 167 12.81 -2.35 -17.92
N CYS A 168 12.27 -3.31 -18.69
CA CYS A 168 12.47 -3.40 -20.12
C CYS A 168 11.48 -2.58 -20.95
N ALA A 169 10.42 -2.04 -20.32
CA ALA A 169 9.34 -1.29 -20.99
C ALA A 169 9.46 0.24 -20.83
N VAL A 170 10.43 0.71 -20.05
CA VAL A 170 10.77 2.12 -19.81
C VAL A 170 12.10 2.45 -20.49
#